data_4384ff7c5952c358ae6e87df0f67e381
#
_entry.id   4384ff7c5952c358ae6e87df0f67e381
#
_cell.length_a   1.000
_cell.length_b   1.000
_cell.length_c   1.000
_cell.angle_alpha   90.00
_cell.angle_beta   90.00
_cell.angle_gamma   90.00
#
_symmetry.space_group_name_H-M   'P 1'
#
loop_
_entity.id
_entity.type
_entity.pdbx_description
1 polymer ?
#
loop_
_entity_poly.entity_id
_entity_poly.type
_entity_poly.pdbx_seq_one_letter_code
_entity_poly.pdbx_strand_id
1 'polypeptide(L)'
;VVGVTDLVTFGETMLRLSPPRGERLETTETLDVQAGGAESNVAVGAARLGADAVWFSKLPESPLGRRIIGELRSHGVRTGVSWADPETSRLGTYYLEHGGEPRGTNVIYDRADAAITTVTPAELPTGALEAAEYFHTTGITPALSEQAAETTTALLRAAGEAGTTRTFDLNYRAKLWEPETARAAYEDLFEHVDILFVPRRDARTVLGREGDAVEIAHGLASAFDFETVVVTRGTEGAVALRNGEVYEQGVFEADTYDAIGTGDAFVAGYLAKRIDGGGVADSLEWAAAAAALKRTVDGDLAVITPGDVESVVDGAGGIDR
;
A
#
# COMPACT_ATOMS: atom_id res chain seq x y z
N VAL A 1 2.99 -0.40 -28.73
CA VAL A 1 2.97 0.95 -28.14
C VAL A 1 3.23 0.73 -26.66
N VAL A 2 4.43 1.05 -26.19
CA VAL A 2 4.70 1.10 -24.75
C VAL A 2 3.92 2.33 -24.28
N GLY A 3 2.79 2.11 -23.59
CA GLY A 3 2.04 3.20 -22.97
C GLY A 3 2.90 3.84 -21.88
N VAL A 4 2.68 5.11 -21.62
CA VAL A 4 3.26 5.79 -20.46
C VAL A 4 2.83 5.02 -19.22
N THR A 5 3.75 4.72 -18.31
CA THR A 5 3.47 4.11 -17.01
C THR A 5 3.80 5.14 -15.96
N ASP A 6 2.83 5.51 -15.14
CA ASP A 6 3.07 6.49 -14.10
C ASP A 6 3.55 5.81 -12.81
N LEU A 7 2.95 4.67 -12.48
CA LEU A 7 3.21 3.95 -11.24
C LEU A 7 3.38 2.45 -11.49
N VAL A 8 4.47 1.88 -10.99
CA VAL A 8 4.62 0.42 -10.83
C VAL A 8 4.59 0.10 -9.34
N THR A 9 3.75 -0.88 -8.94
CA THR A 9 3.77 -1.42 -7.58
C THR A 9 4.17 -2.90 -7.59
N PHE A 10 4.82 -3.37 -6.51
CA PHE A 10 5.23 -4.77 -6.38
C PHE A 10 4.89 -5.31 -4.99
N GLY A 11 4.13 -6.40 -4.95
CA GLY A 11 3.81 -7.09 -3.70
C GLY A 11 2.74 -8.16 -3.83
N GLU A 12 2.33 -8.73 -2.68
CA GLU A 12 1.33 -9.79 -2.60
C GLU A 12 -0.09 -9.23 -2.67
N THR A 13 -0.96 -9.97 -3.33
CA THR A 13 -2.40 -9.83 -3.19
C THR A 13 -3.02 -11.16 -2.81
N MET A 14 -3.82 -11.15 -1.77
CA MET A 14 -4.55 -12.29 -1.21
C MET A 14 -6.05 -12.18 -1.51
N LEU A 15 -6.79 -13.26 -1.29
CA LEU A 15 -8.23 -13.16 -1.11
C LEU A 15 -8.57 -12.86 0.35
N ARG A 16 -9.28 -11.78 0.57
CA ARG A 16 -9.97 -11.46 1.82
C ARG A 16 -11.28 -12.23 1.85
N LEU A 17 -11.51 -12.94 2.94
CA LEU A 17 -12.73 -13.70 3.23
C LEU A 17 -13.35 -13.13 4.50
N SER A 18 -14.51 -12.47 4.38
CA SER A 18 -15.17 -11.81 5.51
C SER A 18 -16.59 -12.34 5.70
N PRO A 19 -17.03 -12.67 6.89
CA PRO A 19 -18.45 -12.90 7.16
C PRO A 19 -19.22 -11.60 6.97
N PRO A 20 -20.51 -11.65 6.67
CA PRO A 20 -21.39 -10.49 6.73
C PRO A 20 -21.24 -9.74 8.06
N ARG A 21 -21.41 -8.42 8.03
CA ARG A 21 -21.25 -7.61 9.26
C ARG A 21 -22.20 -8.08 10.36
N GLY A 22 -21.63 -8.23 11.55
CA GLY A 22 -22.35 -8.72 12.73
C GLY A 22 -22.34 -10.24 12.88
N GLU A 23 -21.98 -10.99 11.85
CA GLU A 23 -21.78 -12.44 11.94
C GLU A 23 -20.36 -12.79 12.43
N ARG A 24 -20.20 -14.00 12.90
CA ARG A 24 -18.92 -14.56 13.34
C ARG A 24 -18.42 -15.61 12.37
N LEU A 25 -17.11 -15.70 12.20
CA LEU A 25 -16.48 -16.77 11.41
C LEU A 25 -16.88 -18.17 11.88
N GLU A 26 -17.15 -18.35 13.19
CA GLU A 26 -17.54 -19.62 13.77
C GLU A 26 -18.94 -20.10 13.34
N THR A 27 -19.81 -19.20 12.88
CA THR A 27 -21.24 -19.51 12.69
C THR A 27 -21.79 -19.05 11.35
N THR A 28 -21.02 -18.29 10.57
CA THR A 28 -21.46 -17.82 9.25
C THR A 28 -21.55 -18.98 8.25
N GLU A 29 -22.53 -18.94 7.36
CA GLU A 29 -22.67 -19.88 6.25
C GLU A 29 -22.09 -19.33 4.94
N THR A 30 -21.78 -18.03 4.89
CA THR A 30 -21.27 -17.35 3.69
C THR A 30 -20.11 -16.44 4.02
N LEU A 31 -19.22 -16.23 3.04
CA LEU A 31 -18.13 -15.29 3.13
C LEU A 31 -18.10 -14.40 1.89
N ASP A 32 -18.00 -13.10 2.09
CA ASP A 32 -17.68 -12.17 1.03
C ASP A 32 -16.22 -12.34 0.61
N VAL A 33 -15.96 -12.34 -0.69
CA VAL A 33 -14.64 -12.60 -1.27
C VAL A 33 -14.18 -11.38 -2.04
N GLN A 34 -13.10 -10.75 -1.58
CA GLN A 34 -12.51 -9.54 -2.15
C GLN A 34 -10.99 -9.71 -2.31
N ALA A 35 -10.37 -8.94 -3.20
CA ALA A 35 -8.92 -8.83 -3.26
C ALA A 35 -8.41 -7.89 -2.16
N GLY A 36 -7.24 -8.22 -1.58
CA GLY A 36 -6.59 -7.36 -0.60
C GLY A 36 -5.08 -7.59 -0.55
N GLY A 37 -4.33 -6.50 -0.72
CA GLY A 37 -2.88 -6.48 -0.66
C GLY A 37 -2.39 -5.03 -0.72
N ALA A 38 -1.44 -4.66 0.13
CA ALA A 38 -1.07 -3.25 0.31
C ALA A 38 -0.68 -2.59 -1.02
N GLU A 39 0.21 -3.22 -1.78
CA GLU A 39 0.73 -2.66 -3.03
C GLU A 39 -0.32 -2.67 -4.16
N SER A 40 -1.19 -3.68 -4.20
CA SER A 40 -2.32 -3.68 -5.14
C SER A 40 -3.42 -2.70 -4.75
N ASN A 41 -3.63 -2.47 -3.45
CA ASN A 41 -4.55 -1.43 -2.96
C ASN A 41 -4.07 -0.04 -3.38
N VAL A 42 -2.75 0.23 -3.27
CA VAL A 42 -2.13 1.47 -3.76
C VAL A 42 -2.30 1.59 -5.28
N ALA A 43 -2.04 0.52 -6.05
CA ALA A 43 -2.21 0.53 -7.50
C ALA A 43 -3.66 0.84 -7.91
N VAL A 44 -4.64 0.19 -7.25
CA VAL A 44 -6.07 0.43 -7.51
C VAL A 44 -6.45 1.86 -7.15
N GLY A 45 -6.07 2.34 -5.96
CA GLY A 45 -6.37 3.71 -5.53
C GLY A 45 -5.79 4.75 -6.49
N ALA A 46 -4.53 4.60 -6.90
CA ALA A 46 -3.88 5.49 -7.86
C ALA A 46 -4.54 5.44 -9.25
N ALA A 47 -4.86 4.24 -9.75
CA ALA A 47 -5.55 4.09 -11.04
C ALA A 47 -6.95 4.71 -11.03
N ARG A 48 -7.69 4.55 -9.94
CA ARG A 48 -8.99 5.19 -9.73
C ARG A 48 -8.91 6.72 -9.68
N LEU A 49 -7.75 7.25 -9.26
CA LEU A 49 -7.44 8.67 -9.22
C LEU A 49 -6.76 9.21 -10.49
N GLY A 50 -6.65 8.37 -11.53
CA GLY A 50 -6.24 8.80 -12.88
C GLY A 50 -4.82 8.39 -13.31
N ALA A 51 -4.03 7.74 -12.45
CA ALA A 51 -2.70 7.28 -12.81
C ALA A 51 -2.74 6.00 -13.69
N ASP A 52 -1.79 5.87 -14.63
CA ASP A 52 -1.57 4.62 -15.34
C ASP A 52 -0.70 3.68 -14.48
N ALA A 53 -1.37 2.79 -13.73
CA ALA A 53 -0.75 1.93 -12.74
C ALA A 53 -0.55 0.48 -13.24
N VAL A 54 0.61 -0.09 -12.92
CA VAL A 54 0.95 -1.50 -13.15
C VAL A 54 1.28 -2.16 -11.83
N TRP A 55 0.67 -3.30 -11.55
CA TRP A 55 0.99 -4.11 -10.38
C TRP A 55 1.80 -5.35 -10.77
N PHE A 56 2.95 -5.55 -10.13
CA PHE A 56 3.81 -6.72 -10.26
C PHE A 56 3.58 -7.70 -9.11
N SER A 57 3.51 -8.98 -9.44
CA SER A 57 3.37 -10.05 -8.45
C SER A 57 3.65 -11.43 -9.05
N LYS A 58 3.50 -12.47 -8.21
CA LYS A 58 3.46 -13.86 -8.66
C LYS A 58 2.25 -14.55 -8.07
N LEU A 59 1.45 -15.19 -8.92
CA LEU A 59 0.20 -15.86 -8.56
C LEU A 59 0.19 -17.32 -9.06
N PRO A 60 -0.51 -18.24 -8.39
CA PRO A 60 -0.74 -19.56 -8.94
C PRO A 60 -1.63 -19.48 -10.20
N GLU A 61 -1.34 -20.27 -11.24
CA GLU A 61 -2.16 -20.35 -12.44
C GLU A 61 -3.47 -21.11 -12.18
N SER A 62 -4.35 -20.49 -11.43
CA SER A 62 -5.59 -21.06 -10.91
C SER A 62 -6.79 -20.14 -11.15
N PRO A 63 -8.03 -20.62 -10.97
CA PRO A 63 -9.21 -19.75 -10.98
C PRO A 63 -9.12 -18.61 -9.95
N LEU A 64 -8.48 -18.83 -8.80
CA LEU A 64 -8.31 -17.81 -7.77
C LEU A 64 -7.30 -16.72 -8.18
N GLY A 65 -6.16 -17.11 -8.77
CA GLY A 65 -5.20 -16.15 -9.33
C GLY A 65 -5.82 -15.30 -10.45
N ARG A 66 -6.61 -15.93 -11.34
CA ARG A 66 -7.34 -15.21 -12.40
C ARG A 66 -8.41 -14.27 -11.85
N ARG A 67 -9.04 -14.61 -10.72
CA ARG A 67 -9.99 -13.72 -10.02
C ARG A 67 -9.30 -12.45 -9.57
N ILE A 68 -8.14 -12.53 -8.90
CA ILE A 68 -7.35 -11.36 -8.48
C ILE A 68 -7.09 -10.45 -9.68
N ILE A 69 -6.56 -11.00 -10.78
CA ILE A 69 -6.29 -10.20 -11.99
C ILE A 69 -7.55 -9.55 -12.55
N GLY A 70 -8.66 -10.29 -12.58
CA GLY A 70 -9.94 -9.76 -13.06
C GLY A 70 -10.43 -8.59 -12.22
N GLU A 71 -10.32 -8.69 -10.90
CA GLU A 71 -10.72 -7.66 -9.95
C GLU A 71 -9.86 -6.40 -10.09
N LEU A 72 -8.53 -6.51 -10.08
CA LEU A 72 -7.64 -5.35 -10.23
C LEU A 72 -7.82 -4.66 -11.60
N ARG A 73 -7.97 -5.44 -12.68
CA ARG A 73 -8.21 -4.90 -14.03
C ARG A 73 -9.54 -4.17 -14.15
N SER A 74 -10.57 -4.59 -13.40
CA SER A 74 -11.87 -3.90 -13.39
C SER A 74 -11.76 -2.48 -12.83
N HIS A 75 -10.69 -2.19 -12.07
CA HIS A 75 -10.38 -0.86 -11.53
C HIS A 75 -9.32 -0.10 -12.35
N GLY A 76 -8.93 -0.61 -13.54
CA GLY A 76 -8.00 0.07 -14.44
C GLY A 76 -6.53 -0.30 -14.25
N VAL A 77 -6.18 -1.17 -13.30
CA VAL A 77 -4.78 -1.59 -13.06
C VAL A 77 -4.32 -2.57 -14.13
N ARG A 78 -3.19 -2.28 -14.76
CA ARG A 78 -2.47 -3.25 -15.59
C ARG A 78 -1.72 -4.24 -14.69
N THR A 79 -1.61 -5.49 -15.11
CA THR A 79 -1.02 -6.55 -14.29
C THR A 79 0.19 -7.17 -14.97
N GLY A 80 1.36 -7.07 -14.33
CA GLY A 80 2.61 -7.71 -14.71
C GLY A 80 2.89 -8.90 -13.80
N VAL A 81 2.18 -10.03 -14.01
CA VAL A 81 2.18 -11.18 -13.10
C VAL A 81 2.92 -12.34 -13.69
N SER A 82 3.83 -12.95 -12.92
CA SER A 82 4.37 -14.27 -13.17
C SER A 82 3.40 -15.36 -12.69
N TRP A 83 3.26 -16.43 -13.45
CA TRP A 83 2.41 -17.54 -13.10
C TRP A 83 3.21 -18.70 -12.51
N ALA A 84 2.81 -19.15 -11.33
CA ALA A 84 3.37 -20.32 -10.67
C ALA A 84 2.50 -21.57 -10.93
N ASP A 85 3.14 -22.73 -10.85
CA ASP A 85 2.44 -24.02 -10.96
C ASP A 85 1.44 -24.18 -9.81
N PRO A 86 0.13 -24.34 -10.09
CA PRO A 86 -0.91 -24.47 -9.08
C PRO A 86 -0.83 -25.78 -8.28
N GLU A 87 -0.06 -26.78 -8.73
CA GLU A 87 0.15 -28.05 -8.01
C GLU A 87 1.14 -27.88 -6.84
N THR A 88 2.05 -26.88 -6.93
CA THR A 88 3.13 -26.65 -5.96
C THR A 88 3.05 -25.32 -5.24
N SER A 89 2.13 -24.45 -5.64
CA SER A 89 1.97 -23.13 -5.04
C SER A 89 0.52 -22.76 -4.86
N ARG A 90 0.26 -21.84 -3.94
CA ARG A 90 -1.09 -21.40 -3.58
C ARG A 90 -1.24 -19.90 -3.63
N LEU A 91 -2.47 -19.43 -3.66
CA LEU A 91 -2.82 -18.05 -3.36
C LEU A 91 -2.94 -17.87 -1.85
N GLY A 92 -2.35 -16.82 -1.30
CA GLY A 92 -2.57 -16.44 0.08
C GLY A 92 -4.04 -16.01 0.31
N THR A 93 -4.56 -16.30 1.48
CA THR A 93 -5.89 -15.85 1.92
C THR A 93 -5.80 -15.26 3.33
N TYR A 94 -6.74 -14.41 3.68
CA TYR A 94 -6.95 -14.02 5.06
C TYR A 94 -8.43 -13.89 5.38
N TYR A 95 -8.76 -14.24 6.61
CA TYR A 95 -10.10 -14.12 7.14
C TYR A 95 -10.17 -12.86 8.00
N LEU A 96 -11.15 -12.00 7.74
CA LEU A 96 -11.35 -10.77 8.47
C LEU A 96 -12.74 -10.75 9.10
N GLU A 97 -12.79 -10.86 10.42
CA GLU A 97 -14.01 -10.69 11.19
C GLU A 97 -14.09 -9.27 11.73
N HIS A 98 -15.05 -8.50 11.24
CA HIS A 98 -15.33 -7.17 11.78
C HIS A 98 -15.92 -7.30 13.19
N GLY A 99 -15.20 -6.80 14.19
CA GLY A 99 -15.75 -6.56 15.51
C GLY A 99 -16.42 -5.19 15.56
N GLY A 100 -17.33 -5.02 16.48
CA GLY A 100 -17.73 -3.71 16.97
C GLY A 100 -17.23 -3.60 18.42
N GLU A 101 -17.31 -2.44 19.04
CA GLU A 101 -17.01 -2.35 20.47
C GLU A 101 -17.94 -3.27 21.29
N PRO A 102 -17.42 -4.02 22.29
CA PRO A 102 -16.03 -4.05 22.75
C PRO A 102 -15.12 -5.07 22.03
N ARG A 103 -15.60 -5.74 20.97
CA ARG A 103 -14.79 -6.67 20.17
C ARG A 103 -14.00 -5.90 19.12
N GLY A 104 -12.70 -6.07 19.06
CA GLY A 104 -11.88 -5.56 17.96
C GLY A 104 -12.08 -6.34 16.66
N THR A 105 -11.51 -5.85 15.56
CA THR A 105 -11.40 -6.59 14.29
C THR A 105 -10.35 -7.68 14.44
N ASN A 106 -10.67 -8.91 14.03
CA ASN A 106 -9.76 -10.05 14.04
C ASN A 106 -9.35 -10.40 12.61
N VAL A 107 -8.04 -10.63 12.39
CA VAL A 107 -7.49 -11.06 11.10
C VAL A 107 -6.71 -12.35 11.30
N ILE A 108 -7.07 -13.38 10.53
CA ILE A 108 -6.39 -14.68 10.50
C ILE A 108 -5.78 -14.84 9.12
N TYR A 109 -4.44 -14.97 9.03
CA TYR A 109 -3.74 -15.19 7.77
C TYR A 109 -3.55 -16.67 7.50
N ASP A 110 -3.78 -17.07 6.24
CA ASP A 110 -3.43 -18.36 5.67
C ASP A 110 -2.66 -18.11 4.37
N ARG A 111 -1.36 -17.80 4.51
CA ARG A 111 -0.49 -17.33 3.42
C ARG A 111 0.87 -18.04 3.35
N ALA A 112 1.11 -19.06 4.16
CA ALA A 112 2.33 -19.84 4.07
C ALA A 112 2.46 -20.47 2.67
N ASP A 113 3.66 -20.49 2.12
CA ASP A 113 3.97 -21.05 0.80
C ASP A 113 3.15 -20.45 -0.37
N ALA A 114 2.69 -19.20 -0.22
CA ALA A 114 2.04 -18.47 -1.31
C ALA A 114 3.02 -18.27 -2.47
N ALA A 115 2.51 -18.26 -3.71
CA ALA A 115 3.32 -18.16 -4.93
C ALA A 115 4.33 -17.01 -4.90
N ILE A 116 3.96 -15.87 -4.31
CA ILE A 116 4.81 -14.68 -4.20
C ILE A 116 6.10 -14.95 -3.42
N THR A 117 6.14 -15.92 -2.49
CA THR A 117 7.35 -16.24 -1.70
C THR A 117 8.50 -16.77 -2.54
N THR A 118 8.25 -17.18 -3.78
CA THR A 118 9.23 -17.71 -4.72
C THR A 118 9.47 -16.80 -5.92
N VAL A 119 9.02 -15.55 -5.88
CA VAL A 119 9.17 -14.62 -7.00
C VAL A 119 10.63 -14.22 -7.19
N THR A 120 11.06 -14.14 -8.47
CA THR A 120 12.39 -13.63 -8.83
C THR A 120 12.28 -12.43 -9.76
N PRO A 121 13.26 -11.51 -9.79
CA PRO A 121 13.22 -10.34 -10.68
C PRO A 121 13.12 -10.72 -12.16
N ALA A 122 13.75 -11.83 -12.56
CA ALA A 122 13.76 -12.31 -13.95
C ALA A 122 12.39 -12.75 -14.47
N GLU A 123 11.45 -13.06 -13.56
CA GLU A 123 10.09 -13.47 -13.91
C GLU A 123 9.15 -12.28 -14.13
N LEU A 124 9.56 -11.06 -13.77
CA LEU A 124 8.74 -9.86 -13.79
C LEU A 124 9.07 -8.98 -15.02
N PRO A 125 8.08 -8.23 -15.55
CA PRO A 125 8.30 -7.38 -16.72
C PRO A 125 8.99 -6.06 -16.32
N THR A 126 10.23 -6.14 -15.84
CA THR A 126 10.99 -5.02 -15.25
C THR A 126 11.21 -3.85 -16.21
N GLY A 127 11.12 -4.06 -17.53
CA GLY A 127 11.17 -2.98 -18.51
C GLY A 127 10.08 -1.90 -18.34
N ALA A 128 9.01 -2.20 -17.59
CA ALA A 128 8.02 -1.17 -17.25
C ALA A 128 8.55 -0.15 -16.22
N LEU A 129 9.59 -0.47 -15.46
CA LEU A 129 10.25 0.48 -14.54
C LEU A 129 10.92 1.61 -15.29
N GLU A 130 11.49 1.35 -16.48
CA GLU A 130 12.15 2.37 -17.31
C GLU A 130 11.19 3.47 -17.81
N ALA A 131 9.90 3.18 -17.84
CA ALA A 131 8.86 4.11 -18.29
C ALA A 131 8.05 4.70 -17.11
N ALA A 132 8.30 4.23 -15.88
CA ALA A 132 7.54 4.64 -14.71
C ALA A 132 8.12 5.90 -14.06
N GLU A 133 7.23 6.77 -13.57
CA GLU A 133 7.63 7.91 -12.74
C GLU A 133 7.89 7.47 -11.30
N TYR A 134 7.07 6.53 -10.81
CA TYR A 134 7.16 5.99 -9.44
C TYR A 134 7.19 4.46 -9.42
N PHE A 135 8.00 3.92 -8.52
CA PHE A 135 7.96 2.53 -8.09
C PHE A 135 7.61 2.46 -6.60
N HIS A 136 6.60 1.66 -6.24
CA HIS A 136 6.14 1.51 -4.88
C HIS A 136 6.14 0.07 -4.40
N THR A 137 6.64 -0.15 -3.19
CA THR A 137 6.52 -1.41 -2.45
C THR A 137 6.40 -1.14 -0.95
N THR A 138 6.11 -2.17 -0.17
CA THR A 138 5.96 -2.04 1.29
C THR A 138 6.87 -2.99 2.05
N GLY A 139 6.98 -2.77 3.37
CA GLY A 139 7.70 -3.66 4.26
C GLY A 139 7.04 -5.03 4.49
N ILE A 140 5.85 -5.26 3.92
CA ILE A 140 5.21 -6.57 3.96
C ILE A 140 5.93 -7.54 3.03
N THR A 141 6.21 -7.12 1.79
CA THR A 141 6.74 -8.01 0.75
C THR A 141 8.09 -8.63 1.10
N PRO A 142 9.12 -7.90 1.59
CA PRO A 142 10.38 -8.52 2.01
C PRO A 142 10.25 -9.43 3.24
N ALA A 143 9.18 -9.30 4.03
CA ALA A 143 8.92 -10.15 5.18
C ALA A 143 8.38 -11.55 4.82
N LEU A 144 8.00 -11.78 3.57
CA LEU A 144 7.34 -13.03 3.15
C LEU A 144 8.32 -14.19 2.96
N SER A 145 9.52 -13.90 2.49
CA SER A 145 10.61 -14.87 2.28
C SER A 145 11.91 -14.16 1.93
N GLU A 146 13.03 -14.85 2.06
CA GLU A 146 14.35 -14.37 1.61
C GLU A 146 14.33 -14.02 0.12
N GLN A 147 13.72 -14.86 -0.72
CA GLN A 147 13.60 -14.61 -2.16
C GLN A 147 12.76 -13.36 -2.48
N ALA A 148 11.68 -13.11 -1.75
CA ALA A 148 10.88 -11.91 -1.92
C ALA A 148 11.64 -10.66 -1.45
N ALA A 149 12.46 -10.76 -0.40
CA ALA A 149 13.34 -9.68 0.04
C ALA A 149 14.41 -9.33 -1.00
N GLU A 150 15.11 -10.35 -1.54
CA GLU A 150 16.07 -10.18 -2.63
C GLU A 150 15.44 -9.54 -3.87
N THR A 151 14.22 -9.98 -4.23
CA THR A 151 13.49 -9.43 -5.37
C THR A 151 13.07 -7.98 -5.12
N THR A 152 12.61 -7.65 -3.91
CA THR A 152 12.29 -6.26 -3.52
C THR A 152 13.50 -5.35 -3.69
N THR A 153 14.67 -5.77 -3.17
CA THR A 153 15.92 -5.03 -3.30
C THR A 153 16.32 -4.84 -4.77
N ALA A 154 16.24 -5.90 -5.56
CA ALA A 154 16.59 -5.86 -6.98
C ALA A 154 15.69 -4.91 -7.79
N LEU A 155 14.39 -4.88 -7.49
CA LEU A 155 13.45 -3.97 -8.16
C LEU A 155 13.66 -2.52 -7.75
N LEU A 156 13.94 -2.23 -6.47
CA LEU A 156 14.30 -0.90 -6.00
C LEU A 156 15.56 -0.38 -6.69
N ARG A 157 16.59 -1.23 -6.83
CA ARG A 157 17.82 -0.88 -7.56
C ARG A 157 17.54 -0.62 -9.04
N ALA A 158 16.82 -1.52 -9.71
CA ALA A 158 16.49 -1.35 -11.12
C ALA A 158 15.67 -0.08 -11.37
N ALA A 159 14.72 0.25 -10.50
CA ALA A 159 13.97 1.51 -10.55
C ALA A 159 14.89 2.73 -10.41
N GLY A 160 15.84 2.71 -9.46
CA GLY A 160 16.81 3.78 -9.28
C GLY A 160 17.75 3.94 -10.47
N GLU A 161 18.24 2.85 -11.06
CA GLU A 161 19.06 2.87 -12.28
C GLU A 161 18.29 3.42 -13.49
N ALA A 162 16.98 3.24 -13.54
CA ALA A 162 16.09 3.79 -14.55
C ALA A 162 15.74 5.28 -14.31
N GLY A 163 16.05 5.84 -13.15
CA GLY A 163 15.66 7.21 -12.77
C GLY A 163 14.23 7.32 -12.23
N THR A 164 13.60 6.20 -11.94
CA THR A 164 12.26 6.10 -11.34
C THR A 164 12.31 6.44 -9.85
N THR A 165 11.44 7.30 -9.36
CA THR A 165 11.33 7.63 -7.92
C THR A 165 10.84 6.43 -7.12
N ARG A 166 11.62 6.01 -6.12
CA ARG A 166 11.36 4.81 -5.32
C ARG A 166 10.65 5.16 -4.02
N THR A 167 9.49 4.58 -3.82
CA THR A 167 8.66 4.85 -2.65
C THR A 167 8.46 3.58 -1.83
N PHE A 168 8.51 3.70 -0.52
CA PHE A 168 8.39 2.60 0.41
C PHE A 168 7.46 2.97 1.57
N ASP A 169 6.47 2.11 1.86
CA ASP A 169 5.69 2.21 3.09
C ASP A 169 6.18 1.15 4.08
N LEU A 170 6.58 1.58 5.27
CA LEU A 170 7.10 0.69 6.31
C LEU A 170 6.12 -0.44 6.63
N ASN A 171 4.85 -0.15 6.72
CA ASN A 171 3.69 -1.07 6.78
C ASN A 171 3.96 -2.34 7.62
N TYR A 172 4.58 -2.17 8.80
CA TYR A 172 5.04 -3.25 9.65
C TYR A 172 3.92 -4.19 10.09
N ARG A 173 4.20 -5.47 10.10
CA ARG A 173 3.28 -6.54 10.53
C ARG A 173 3.94 -7.45 11.55
N ALA A 174 3.61 -7.29 12.85
CA ALA A 174 4.14 -8.10 13.95
C ALA A 174 3.86 -9.61 13.82
N LYS A 175 2.95 -10.03 12.94
CA LYS A 175 2.71 -11.44 12.64
C LYS A 175 3.69 -12.06 11.63
N LEU A 176 4.52 -11.25 10.98
CA LEU A 176 5.49 -11.72 10.00
C LEU A 176 6.90 -11.82 10.58
N TRP A 177 7.30 -10.85 11.39
CA TRP A 177 8.64 -10.81 11.98
C TRP A 177 8.70 -9.94 13.23
N GLU A 178 9.75 -10.15 14.03
CA GLU A 178 10.02 -9.35 15.21
C GLU A 178 10.56 -7.96 14.83
N PRO A 179 10.36 -6.93 15.68
CA PRO A 179 10.76 -5.55 15.38
C PRO A 179 12.24 -5.39 15.01
N GLU A 180 13.14 -6.08 15.70
CA GLU A 180 14.59 -6.01 15.47
C GLU A 180 14.97 -6.56 14.09
N THR A 181 14.36 -7.69 13.69
CA THR A 181 14.59 -8.30 12.37
C THR A 181 14.02 -7.39 11.27
N ALA A 182 12.81 -6.87 11.48
CA ALA A 182 12.18 -5.91 10.57
C ALA A 182 13.04 -4.66 10.39
N ARG A 183 13.55 -4.10 11.50
CA ARG A 183 14.42 -2.93 11.47
C ARG A 183 15.65 -3.14 10.62
N ALA A 184 16.39 -4.24 10.85
CA ALA A 184 17.61 -4.52 10.10
C ALA A 184 17.32 -4.61 8.59
N ALA A 185 16.28 -5.36 8.20
CA ALA A 185 15.87 -5.50 6.80
C ALA A 185 15.42 -4.16 6.17
N TYR A 186 14.71 -3.32 6.91
CA TYR A 186 14.28 -2.01 6.39
C TYR A 186 15.44 -1.04 6.24
N GLU A 187 16.36 -0.99 7.22
CA GLU A 187 17.54 -0.12 7.16
C GLU A 187 18.46 -0.48 5.97
N ASP A 188 18.55 -1.77 5.60
CA ASP A 188 19.24 -2.23 4.38
C ASP A 188 18.54 -1.77 3.08
N LEU A 189 17.19 -1.67 3.08
CA LEU A 189 16.43 -1.19 1.93
C LEU A 189 16.45 0.34 1.77
N PHE A 190 16.60 1.08 2.87
CA PHE A 190 16.48 2.55 2.89
C PHE A 190 17.49 3.26 1.99
N GLU A 191 18.68 2.67 1.73
CA GLU A 191 19.64 3.21 0.75
C GLU A 191 19.09 3.26 -0.69
N HIS A 192 17.99 2.54 -0.95
CA HIS A 192 17.33 2.45 -2.25
C HIS A 192 15.97 3.14 -2.28
N VAL A 193 15.62 3.97 -1.29
CA VAL A 193 14.31 4.61 -1.15
C VAL A 193 14.45 6.12 -1.21
N ASP A 194 13.63 6.78 -2.05
CA ASP A 194 13.59 8.23 -2.17
C ASP A 194 12.49 8.84 -1.27
N ILE A 195 11.31 8.18 -1.20
CA ILE A 195 10.18 8.62 -0.40
C ILE A 195 9.78 7.53 0.59
N LEU A 196 9.87 7.81 1.88
CA LEU A 196 9.47 6.92 2.95
C LEU A 196 8.11 7.34 3.52
N PHE A 197 7.16 6.42 3.55
CA PHE A 197 5.94 6.51 4.36
C PHE A 197 6.11 5.68 5.62
N VAL A 198 5.87 6.27 6.78
CA VAL A 198 6.05 5.58 8.05
C VAL A 198 5.00 6.01 9.07
N PRO A 199 4.20 5.08 9.63
CA PRO A 199 3.35 5.39 10.77
C PRO A 199 4.19 5.75 12.00
N ARG A 200 3.84 6.83 12.71
CA ARG A 200 4.55 7.27 13.94
C ARG A 200 4.71 6.12 14.95
N ARG A 201 3.68 5.26 15.06
CA ARG A 201 3.74 4.08 15.92
C ARG A 201 4.88 3.15 15.48
N ASP A 202 4.99 2.86 14.19
CA ASP A 202 5.95 1.90 13.67
C ASP A 202 7.38 2.50 13.66
N ALA A 203 7.51 3.81 13.44
CA ALA A 203 8.77 4.52 13.63
C ALA A 203 9.31 4.36 15.06
N ARG A 204 8.43 4.39 16.08
CA ARG A 204 8.81 4.18 17.48
C ARG A 204 9.10 2.72 17.78
N THR A 205 8.19 1.81 17.42
CA THR A 205 8.25 0.41 17.84
C THR A 205 9.27 -0.42 17.05
N VAL A 206 9.51 -0.08 15.77
CA VAL A 206 10.41 -0.82 14.89
C VAL A 206 11.74 -0.09 14.74
N LEU A 207 11.72 1.20 14.39
CA LEU A 207 12.94 1.95 14.09
C LEU A 207 13.56 2.61 15.34
N GLY A 208 12.92 2.50 16.52
CA GLY A 208 13.41 3.09 17.78
C GLY A 208 13.51 4.61 17.73
N ARG A 209 12.66 5.29 16.93
CA ARG A 209 12.66 6.74 16.79
C ARG A 209 11.69 7.37 17.80
N GLU A 210 12.22 8.13 18.72
CA GLU A 210 11.43 8.83 19.75
C GLU A 210 11.10 10.26 19.29
N GLY A 211 10.13 10.88 19.97
CA GLY A 211 9.73 12.26 19.71
C GLY A 211 8.38 12.41 19.01
N ASP A 212 8.08 13.63 18.58
CA ASP A 212 6.91 13.90 17.74
C ASP A 212 7.14 13.54 16.26
N ALA A 213 6.16 13.77 15.41
CA ALA A 213 6.26 13.37 14.00
C ALA A 213 7.30 14.20 13.23
N VAL A 214 7.49 15.46 13.59
CA VAL A 214 8.49 16.34 12.97
C VAL A 214 9.90 15.91 13.36
N GLU A 215 10.12 15.63 14.66
CA GLU A 215 11.39 15.13 15.17
C GLU A 215 11.76 13.77 14.56
N ILE A 216 10.77 12.87 14.43
CA ILE A 216 10.95 11.58 13.75
C ILE A 216 11.33 11.77 12.29
N ALA A 217 10.63 12.64 11.55
CA ALA A 217 10.92 12.91 10.14
C ALA A 217 12.34 13.47 9.96
N HIS A 218 12.75 14.44 10.77
CA HIS A 218 14.11 14.99 10.76
C HIS A 218 15.17 13.93 11.13
N GLY A 219 14.89 13.10 12.13
CA GLY A 219 15.79 12.04 12.55
C GLY A 219 16.01 10.97 11.47
N LEU A 220 14.95 10.61 10.72
CA LEU A 220 15.03 9.68 9.61
C LEU A 220 15.76 10.31 8.41
N ALA A 221 15.40 11.52 8.02
CA ALA A 221 16.06 12.24 6.93
C ALA A 221 17.56 12.52 7.21
N SER A 222 17.94 12.67 8.48
CA SER A 222 19.35 12.83 8.88
C SER A 222 20.15 11.53 8.90
N ALA A 223 19.46 10.39 9.09
CA ALA A 223 20.10 9.09 9.16
C ALA A 223 20.21 8.39 7.80
N PHE A 224 19.30 8.75 6.88
CA PHE A 224 19.18 8.15 5.55
C PHE A 224 18.93 9.25 4.53
N ASP A 225 19.30 9.04 3.27
CA ASP A 225 19.24 10.04 2.20
C ASP A 225 17.85 10.07 1.51
N PHE A 226 16.79 10.18 2.29
CA PHE A 226 15.45 10.31 1.75
C PHE A 226 15.19 11.70 1.18
N GLU A 227 14.62 11.77 -0.03
CA GLU A 227 14.11 13.03 -0.60
C GLU A 227 12.91 13.55 0.20
N THR A 228 12.04 12.63 0.64
CA THR A 228 10.84 12.96 1.41
C THR A 228 10.58 11.88 2.48
N VAL A 229 10.27 12.31 3.70
CA VAL A 229 9.78 11.43 4.77
C VAL A 229 8.37 11.86 5.14
N VAL A 230 7.41 10.95 5.01
CA VAL A 230 6.00 11.17 5.38
C VAL A 230 5.67 10.34 6.64
N VAL A 231 5.41 11.02 7.75
CA VAL A 231 5.04 10.39 9.03
C VAL A 231 3.53 10.50 9.24
N THR A 232 2.81 9.38 9.20
CA THR A 232 1.38 9.36 9.48
C THR A 232 1.11 9.22 10.98
N ARG A 233 0.07 9.93 11.49
CA ARG A 233 -0.25 10.08 12.92
C ARG A 233 -1.65 9.56 13.29
N GLY A 234 -2.23 8.72 12.43
CA GLY A 234 -3.60 8.23 12.61
C GLY A 234 -4.63 9.36 12.58
N THR A 235 -5.36 9.55 13.66
CA THR A 235 -6.39 10.61 13.76
C THR A 235 -5.85 12.04 13.84
N GLU A 236 -4.53 12.22 13.95
CA GLU A 236 -3.88 13.53 13.95
C GLU A 236 -3.38 13.95 12.54
N GLY A 237 -3.59 13.14 11.51
CA GLY A 237 -3.18 13.43 10.13
C GLY A 237 -1.76 12.96 9.79
N ALA A 238 -1.01 13.76 9.05
CA ALA A 238 0.35 13.44 8.63
C ALA A 238 1.26 14.65 8.60
N VAL A 239 2.56 14.39 8.67
CA VAL A 239 3.65 15.37 8.46
C VAL A 239 4.52 14.85 7.34
N ALA A 240 4.92 15.71 6.39
CA ALA A 240 5.98 15.42 5.44
C ALA A 240 7.16 16.38 5.65
N LEU A 241 8.37 15.84 5.56
CA LEU A 241 9.61 16.61 5.51
C LEU A 241 10.24 16.43 4.14
N ARG A 242 10.48 17.54 3.42
CA ARG A 242 11.20 17.54 2.14
C ARG A 242 12.13 18.73 2.06
N ASN A 243 13.40 18.50 1.76
CA ASN A 243 14.42 19.57 1.65
C ASN A 243 14.50 20.49 2.90
N GLY A 244 14.27 19.94 4.09
CA GLY A 244 14.26 20.69 5.34
C GLY A 244 12.96 21.47 5.60
N GLU A 245 12.00 21.48 4.68
CA GLU A 245 10.69 22.11 4.84
C GLU A 245 9.67 21.10 5.37
N VAL A 246 8.90 21.52 6.36
CA VAL A 246 7.86 20.70 7.00
C VAL A 246 6.50 21.09 6.47
N TYR A 247 5.74 20.10 6.03
CA TYR A 247 4.35 20.19 5.59
C TYR A 247 3.49 19.39 6.55
N GLU A 248 2.35 19.92 6.94
CA GLU A 248 1.44 19.27 7.87
C GLU A 248 0.02 19.27 7.33
N GLN A 249 -0.65 18.12 7.42
CA GLN A 249 -2.03 17.93 7.02
C GLN A 249 -2.80 17.22 8.13
N GLY A 250 -3.95 17.78 8.52
CA GLY A 250 -4.91 17.13 9.42
C GLY A 250 -5.71 16.03 8.71
N VAL A 251 -6.62 15.40 9.44
CA VAL A 251 -7.58 14.46 8.85
C VAL A 251 -8.84 15.19 8.36
N PHE A 252 -9.48 14.66 7.35
CA PHE A 252 -10.88 14.96 7.06
C PHE A 252 -11.79 14.06 7.89
N GLU A 253 -12.83 14.62 8.49
CA GLU A 253 -13.81 13.83 9.23
C GLU A 253 -14.58 12.90 8.29
N ALA A 254 -14.71 11.64 8.70
CA ALA A 254 -15.44 10.63 7.95
C ALA A 254 -16.02 9.58 8.89
N ASP A 255 -17.20 9.11 8.57
CA ASP A 255 -17.74 7.91 9.18
C ASP A 255 -16.84 6.71 8.86
N THR A 256 -16.66 5.82 9.82
CA THR A 256 -15.85 4.62 9.60
C THR A 256 -16.75 3.42 9.37
N TYR A 257 -16.89 3.05 8.10
CA TYR A 257 -17.53 1.80 7.72
C TYR A 257 -16.49 0.66 7.69
N ASP A 258 -15.37 0.83 6.99
CA ASP A 258 -14.24 -0.10 6.99
C ASP A 258 -12.91 0.66 7.00
N ALA A 259 -12.09 0.42 8.04
CA ALA A 259 -10.79 1.08 8.20
C ALA A 259 -9.64 0.37 7.45
N ILE A 260 -9.88 -0.86 6.94
CA ILE A 260 -8.83 -1.60 6.22
C ILE A 260 -8.52 -0.90 4.89
N GLY A 261 -7.25 -0.83 4.52
CA GLY A 261 -6.80 -0.13 3.30
C GLY A 261 -6.74 1.40 3.42
N THR A 262 -7.04 2.01 4.58
CA THR A 262 -6.94 3.46 4.78
C THR A 262 -5.52 4.00 4.56
N GLY A 263 -4.48 3.28 5.03
CA GLY A 263 -3.08 3.64 4.82
C GLY A 263 -2.71 3.55 3.34
N ASP A 264 -3.13 2.49 2.67
CA ASP A 264 -2.86 2.27 1.25
C ASP A 264 -3.55 3.35 0.39
N ALA A 265 -4.79 3.75 0.76
CA ALA A 265 -5.50 4.85 0.11
C ALA A 265 -4.81 6.21 0.32
N PHE A 266 -4.21 6.44 1.50
CA PHE A 266 -3.39 7.62 1.76
C PHE A 266 -2.18 7.66 0.82
N VAL A 267 -1.42 6.56 0.71
CA VAL A 267 -0.27 6.48 -0.20
C VAL A 267 -0.71 6.65 -1.66
N ALA A 268 -1.82 6.00 -2.06
CA ALA A 268 -2.37 6.13 -3.41
C ALA A 268 -2.75 7.58 -3.76
N GLY A 269 -3.44 8.29 -2.86
CA GLY A 269 -3.81 9.69 -3.03
C GLY A 269 -2.59 10.61 -3.12
N TYR A 270 -1.58 10.37 -2.27
CA TYR A 270 -0.32 11.10 -2.32
C TYR A 270 0.37 10.93 -3.67
N LEU A 271 0.57 9.69 -4.12
CA LEU A 271 1.26 9.39 -5.38
C LEU A 271 0.47 9.89 -6.59
N ALA A 272 -0.85 9.69 -6.62
CA ALA A 272 -1.69 10.18 -7.71
C ALA A 272 -1.58 11.70 -7.87
N LYS A 273 -1.58 12.46 -6.77
CA LYS A 273 -1.42 13.93 -6.84
C LYS A 273 0.00 14.34 -7.24
N ARG A 274 1.03 13.59 -6.83
CA ARG A 274 2.41 13.80 -7.30
C ARG A 274 2.53 13.59 -8.80
N ILE A 275 1.94 12.53 -9.32
CA ILE A 275 1.87 12.19 -10.76
C ILE A 275 1.14 13.29 -11.55
N ASP A 276 0.08 13.86 -10.99
CA ASP A 276 -0.64 15.01 -11.57
C ASP A 276 0.15 16.34 -11.49
N GLY A 277 1.38 16.32 -10.97
CA GLY A 277 2.26 17.48 -10.85
C GLY A 277 2.03 18.34 -9.60
N GLY A 278 1.23 17.88 -8.64
CA GLY A 278 1.00 18.56 -7.37
C GLY A 278 2.23 18.63 -6.48
N GLY A 279 2.30 19.67 -5.64
CA GLY A 279 3.32 19.84 -4.59
C GLY A 279 3.14 18.86 -3.42
N VAL A 280 4.07 18.90 -2.44
CA VAL A 280 3.98 18.04 -1.24
C VAL A 280 2.73 18.37 -0.42
N ALA A 281 2.39 19.65 -0.27
CA ALA A 281 1.20 20.09 0.46
C ALA A 281 -0.07 19.54 -0.17
N ASP A 282 -0.26 19.75 -1.49
CA ASP A 282 -1.42 19.25 -2.23
C ASP A 282 -1.52 17.73 -2.18
N SER A 283 -0.36 17.05 -2.22
CA SER A 283 -0.31 15.58 -2.15
C SER A 283 -0.71 15.04 -0.77
N LEU A 284 -0.32 15.71 0.32
CA LEU A 284 -0.78 15.37 1.66
C LEU A 284 -2.28 15.60 1.84
N GLU A 285 -2.81 16.66 1.28
CA GLU A 285 -4.23 16.98 1.33
C GLU A 285 -5.06 15.93 0.58
N TRP A 286 -4.65 15.57 -0.64
CA TRP A 286 -5.27 14.50 -1.43
C TRP A 286 -5.17 13.13 -0.74
N ALA A 287 -4.02 12.83 -0.15
CA ALA A 287 -3.81 11.63 0.64
C ALA A 287 -4.78 11.52 1.82
N ALA A 288 -4.94 12.61 2.58
CA ALA A 288 -5.87 12.66 3.71
C ALA A 288 -7.33 12.52 3.26
N ALA A 289 -7.72 13.15 2.16
CA ALA A 289 -9.06 13.05 1.58
C ALA A 289 -9.35 11.64 1.06
N ALA A 290 -8.41 11.03 0.32
CA ALA A 290 -8.52 9.64 -0.16
C ALA A 290 -8.65 8.65 1.01
N ALA A 291 -7.86 8.83 2.07
CA ALA A 291 -7.93 8.02 3.29
C ALA A 291 -9.28 8.16 4.01
N ALA A 292 -9.84 9.36 4.07
CA ALA A 292 -11.16 9.62 4.64
C ALA A 292 -12.27 8.93 3.83
N LEU A 293 -12.27 9.10 2.52
CA LEU A 293 -13.22 8.48 1.60
C LEU A 293 -13.15 6.95 1.66
N LYS A 294 -11.94 6.36 1.68
CA LYS A 294 -11.78 4.90 1.79
C LYS A 294 -12.50 4.33 3.03
N ARG A 295 -12.50 5.02 4.14
CA ARG A 295 -13.17 4.56 5.37
C ARG A 295 -14.69 4.41 5.22
N THR A 296 -15.28 5.06 4.25
CA THR A 296 -16.73 4.99 3.94
C THR A 296 -17.10 3.85 2.99
N VAL A 297 -16.10 3.15 2.43
CA VAL A 297 -16.27 2.07 1.45
C VAL A 297 -15.88 0.73 2.09
N ASP A 298 -16.65 -0.33 1.84
CA ASP A 298 -16.34 -1.68 2.30
C ASP A 298 -15.21 -2.31 1.48
N GLY A 299 -14.43 -3.20 2.12
CA GLY A 299 -13.29 -3.87 1.51
C GLY A 299 -12.00 -3.09 1.62
N ASP A 300 -10.93 -3.62 1.01
CA ASP A 300 -9.58 -3.05 1.11
C ASP A 300 -9.35 -1.94 0.07
N LEU A 301 -10.03 -2.02 -1.08
CA LEU A 301 -9.79 -1.16 -2.23
C LEU A 301 -10.43 0.22 -2.07
N ALA A 302 -9.69 1.27 -2.41
CA ALA A 302 -10.19 2.64 -2.47
C ALA A 302 -10.93 2.87 -3.82
N VAL A 303 -12.22 2.49 -3.87
CA VAL A 303 -13.06 2.67 -5.05
C VAL A 303 -13.66 4.09 -5.02
N ILE A 304 -12.81 5.07 -5.29
CA ILE A 304 -13.10 6.52 -5.26
C ILE A 304 -12.72 7.15 -6.59
N THR A 305 -13.13 8.40 -6.80
CA THR A 305 -12.83 9.18 -8.03
C THR A 305 -12.13 10.49 -7.68
N PRO A 306 -11.44 11.15 -8.65
CA PRO A 306 -10.89 12.49 -8.43
C PRO A 306 -11.93 13.49 -7.93
N GLY A 307 -13.15 13.48 -8.51
CA GLY A 307 -14.23 14.36 -8.07
C GLY A 307 -14.68 14.15 -6.63
N ASP A 308 -14.63 12.90 -6.12
CA ASP A 308 -14.90 12.63 -4.70
C ASP A 308 -13.83 13.30 -3.81
N VAL A 309 -12.55 13.17 -4.19
CA VAL A 309 -11.43 13.77 -3.46
C VAL A 309 -11.52 15.29 -3.48
N GLU A 310 -11.74 15.89 -4.64
CA GLU A 310 -11.92 17.35 -4.80
C GLU A 310 -13.07 17.85 -3.93
N SER A 311 -14.20 17.15 -3.92
CA SER A 311 -15.37 17.52 -3.09
C SER A 311 -15.04 17.52 -1.58
N VAL A 312 -14.18 16.61 -1.12
CA VAL A 312 -13.74 16.58 0.28
C VAL A 312 -12.78 17.73 0.57
N VAL A 313 -11.81 17.97 -0.32
CA VAL A 313 -10.82 19.06 -0.20
C VAL A 313 -11.52 20.43 -0.19
N ASP A 314 -12.48 20.65 -1.08
CA ASP A 314 -13.24 21.89 -1.18
C ASP A 314 -14.28 22.09 -0.05
N GLY A 315 -14.44 21.09 0.82
CA GLY A 315 -15.45 21.13 1.90
C GLY A 315 -16.90 21.07 1.39
N ALA A 316 -17.09 20.59 0.16
CA ALA A 316 -18.40 20.54 -0.50
C ALA A 316 -19.23 19.29 -0.12
N GLY A 317 -18.89 18.59 0.95
CA GLY A 317 -19.59 17.40 1.44
C GLY A 317 -21.06 17.69 1.72
N GLY A 318 -21.94 17.29 0.81
CA GLY A 318 -23.38 17.47 0.87
C GLY A 318 -24.12 16.53 -0.09
N ILE A 319 -25.47 16.52 0.00
CA ILE A 319 -26.28 15.74 -0.93
C ILE A 319 -26.25 16.46 -2.29
N ASP A 320 -25.58 15.88 -3.26
CA ASP A 320 -25.71 16.27 -4.66
C ASP A 320 -27.11 15.81 -5.16
N ARG A 321 -27.91 16.75 -5.64
CA ARG A 321 -29.29 16.51 -6.10
C ARG A 321 -29.43 16.88 -7.57
#